data_aef7dad007f8d54897d593b6445f9c2d
#
_entry.id   aef7dad007f8d54897d593b6445f9c2d
#
_cell.length_a   1.000
_cell.length_b   1.000
_cell.length_c   1.000
_cell.angle_alpha   90.00
_cell.angle_beta   90.00
_cell.angle_gamma   90.00
#
_symmetry.space_group_name_H-M   'P 1'
#
loop_
_entity.id
_entity.type
_entity.pdbx_description
1 polymer ?
#
loop_
_entity_poly.entity_id
_entity_poly.type
_entity_poly.pdbx_seq_one_letter_code
_entity_poly.pdbx_strand_id
1 'polypeptide(L)'
;MGNGLLRRTLAGILAAAVPPRPPVRFVLLSRDPSLYSTRRLVEAARARGHRVRVLDPLRCYMRIGSPASEIHYRGRPLGPVDGVIARVGVSITFYGAAVMRQFETTGVACLNDSDALLRARDKLLVLQRLSHAGLPVPATGMAHLPDDTDDLLDLVGEAPVVIKLLEGSQGLGVVLSETRQAAESVVEAFRNLRAHFLVQHFIAEARGRDLRCLVIGGRVAAAMMRVARPGEFRANLHRGAEGRRVRLSPAERTTAEAAANLLGLDVAGVDLLRTSQGPLVLEVNAVPGLEGIETTTNLDLADAMIRVLEDKVRRRTPLSSSPHGVA
;
A
#
# COMPACT_ATOMS: atom_id res chain seq x y z
N MET A 1 7.53 -0.71 64.42
CA MET A 1 6.13 -0.77 63.92
C MET A 1 5.99 0.32 62.86
N GLY A 2 5.76 -0.01 61.60
CA GLY A 2 5.56 1.03 60.60
C GLY A 2 6.05 0.68 59.17
N ASN A 3 5.78 -0.54 58.67
CA ASN A 3 6.14 -0.88 57.27
C ASN A 3 5.05 -1.73 56.57
N GLY A 4 3.78 -1.55 56.94
CA GLY A 4 2.64 -2.35 56.46
C GLY A 4 1.63 -1.63 55.56
N LEU A 5 1.77 -0.32 55.33
CA LEU A 5 0.71 0.45 54.64
C LEU A 5 1.04 0.92 53.21
N LEU A 6 2.28 0.76 52.73
CA LEU A 6 2.72 1.21 51.41
C LEU A 6 2.72 0.12 50.32
N ARG A 7 2.37 -1.13 50.64
CA ARG A 7 2.30 -2.24 49.68
C ARG A 7 0.90 -2.57 49.13
N ARG A 8 -0.14 -1.84 49.58
CA ARG A 8 -1.55 -2.10 49.16
C ARG A 8 -2.12 -1.13 48.09
N THR A 9 -1.36 -0.13 47.63
CA THR A 9 -1.87 0.88 46.69
C THR A 9 -1.38 0.72 45.25
N LEU A 10 -0.53 -0.26 44.94
CA LEU A 10 -0.05 -0.51 43.57
C LEU A 10 -0.63 -1.76 42.89
N ALA A 11 -1.49 -2.51 43.58
CA ALA A 11 -2.18 -3.68 43.01
C ALA A 11 -3.63 -3.37 42.51
N GLY A 12 -4.05 -2.11 42.57
CA GLY A 12 -5.44 -1.69 42.26
C GLY A 12 -5.65 -0.94 40.93
N ILE A 13 -4.59 -0.75 40.14
CA ILE A 13 -4.80 -0.34 38.75
C ILE A 13 -4.85 -1.62 37.88
N LEU A 14 -5.86 -2.44 38.16
CA LEU A 14 -6.36 -3.40 37.19
C LEU A 14 -6.67 -2.59 35.92
N ALA A 15 -5.91 -2.87 34.85
CA ALA A 15 -6.23 -2.42 33.51
C ALA A 15 -7.74 -2.64 33.33
N ALA A 16 -8.52 -1.56 33.33
CA ALA A 16 -9.92 -1.63 33.01
C ALA A 16 -10.03 -2.37 31.69
N ALA A 17 -10.55 -3.59 31.72
CA ALA A 17 -10.74 -4.41 30.54
C ALA A 17 -11.57 -3.55 29.58
N VAL A 18 -10.95 -3.07 28.51
CA VAL A 18 -11.68 -2.35 27.47
C VAL A 18 -12.83 -3.26 27.08
N PRO A 19 -14.09 -2.82 27.23
CA PRO A 19 -15.25 -3.68 26.99
C PRO A 19 -15.11 -4.32 25.60
N PRO A 20 -15.50 -5.59 25.44
CA PRO A 20 -15.40 -6.27 24.17
C PRO A 20 -16.12 -5.45 23.11
N ARG A 21 -15.39 -5.07 22.07
CA ARG A 21 -15.89 -4.23 20.99
C ARG A 21 -17.02 -4.97 20.28
N PRO A 22 -18.13 -4.30 19.91
CA PRO A 22 -19.19 -4.94 19.16
C PRO A 22 -18.61 -5.51 17.84
N PRO A 23 -19.04 -6.71 17.44
CA PRO A 23 -18.54 -7.35 16.23
C PRO A 23 -18.85 -6.50 14.99
N VAL A 24 -17.84 -6.16 14.23
CA VAL A 24 -17.93 -5.39 12.97
C VAL A 24 -18.05 -6.36 11.80
N ARG A 25 -18.77 -5.99 10.75
CA ARG A 25 -18.94 -6.77 9.52
C ARG A 25 -18.00 -6.26 8.45
N PHE A 26 -16.91 -7.00 8.23
CA PHE A 26 -15.91 -6.66 7.22
C PHE A 26 -16.12 -7.41 5.91
N VAL A 27 -15.83 -6.74 4.81
CA VAL A 27 -15.65 -7.33 3.49
C VAL A 27 -14.18 -7.21 3.11
N LEU A 28 -13.59 -8.31 2.71
CA LEU A 28 -12.26 -8.36 2.10
C LEU A 28 -12.42 -8.60 0.60
N LEU A 29 -12.12 -7.59 -0.21
CA LEU A 29 -12.17 -7.69 -1.67
C LEU A 29 -10.91 -8.39 -2.18
N SER A 30 -11.01 -9.67 -2.51
CA SER A 30 -9.91 -10.48 -3.02
C SER A 30 -10.42 -11.54 -3.99
N ARG A 31 -9.73 -11.74 -5.12
CA ARG A 31 -10.05 -12.78 -6.10
C ARG A 31 -9.67 -14.18 -5.63
N ASP A 32 -8.70 -14.27 -4.75
CA ASP A 32 -8.18 -15.52 -4.25
C ASP A 32 -8.09 -15.51 -2.72
N PRO A 33 -8.96 -16.28 -2.03
CA PRO A 33 -8.95 -16.39 -0.58
C PRO A 33 -7.73 -17.15 -0.03
N SER A 34 -7.02 -17.92 -0.86
CA SER A 34 -5.88 -18.73 -0.44
C SER A 34 -4.58 -17.91 -0.32
N LEU A 35 -4.52 -16.71 -0.90
CA LEU A 35 -3.35 -15.84 -0.82
C LEU A 35 -2.98 -15.54 0.64
N TYR A 36 -1.70 -15.58 0.96
CA TYR A 36 -1.18 -15.35 2.31
C TYR A 36 -1.80 -14.10 2.96
N SER A 37 -1.69 -12.94 2.32
CA SER A 37 -2.21 -11.68 2.89
C SER A 37 -3.72 -11.71 3.11
N THR A 38 -4.49 -12.40 2.24
CA THR A 38 -5.94 -12.56 2.39
C THR A 38 -6.26 -13.39 3.63
N ARG A 39 -5.62 -14.55 3.79
CA ARG A 39 -5.79 -15.44 4.96
C ARG A 39 -5.43 -14.72 6.26
N ARG A 40 -4.25 -14.06 6.31
CA ARG A 40 -3.79 -13.34 7.49
C ARG A 40 -4.78 -12.25 7.94
N LEU A 41 -5.32 -11.47 7.01
CA LEU A 41 -6.32 -10.44 7.32
C LEU A 41 -7.64 -11.05 7.83
N VAL A 42 -8.08 -12.18 7.27
CA VAL A 42 -9.26 -12.90 7.75
C VAL A 42 -9.03 -13.45 9.17
N GLU A 43 -7.87 -14.08 9.41
CA GLU A 43 -7.48 -14.61 10.72
C GLU A 43 -7.43 -13.50 11.77
N ALA A 44 -6.73 -12.40 11.49
CA ALA A 44 -6.62 -11.27 12.39
C ALA A 44 -7.98 -10.67 12.73
N ALA A 45 -8.85 -10.44 11.73
CA ALA A 45 -10.17 -9.89 11.98
C ALA A 45 -11.06 -10.84 12.81
N ARG A 46 -11.01 -12.15 12.55
CA ARG A 46 -11.75 -13.15 13.34
C ARG A 46 -11.24 -13.27 14.76
N ALA A 47 -9.92 -13.26 14.96
CA ALA A 47 -9.30 -13.27 16.29
C ALA A 47 -9.74 -12.06 17.15
N ARG A 48 -10.09 -10.94 16.51
CA ARG A 48 -10.64 -9.74 17.15
C ARG A 48 -12.18 -9.78 17.30
N GLY A 49 -12.83 -10.91 16.98
CA GLY A 49 -14.29 -11.10 17.14
C GLY A 49 -15.14 -10.55 15.98
N HIS A 50 -14.54 -10.16 14.84
CA HIS A 50 -15.28 -9.60 13.71
C HIS A 50 -15.80 -10.67 12.75
N ARG A 51 -16.86 -10.33 12.02
CA ARG A 51 -17.38 -11.15 10.91
C ARG A 51 -16.72 -10.72 9.62
N VAL A 52 -16.10 -11.65 8.88
CA VAL A 52 -15.39 -11.35 7.64
C VAL A 52 -15.93 -12.18 6.49
N ARG A 53 -16.23 -11.53 5.37
CA ARG A 53 -16.56 -12.17 4.09
C ARG A 53 -15.49 -11.82 3.07
N VAL A 54 -14.95 -12.82 2.39
CA VAL A 54 -14.05 -12.61 1.23
C VAL A 54 -14.90 -12.62 -0.02
N LEU A 55 -14.85 -11.55 -0.80
CA LEU A 55 -15.60 -11.37 -2.02
C LEU A 55 -14.67 -11.12 -3.20
N ASP A 56 -14.92 -11.80 -4.31
CA ASP A 56 -14.27 -11.47 -5.58
C ASP A 56 -14.89 -10.16 -6.12
N PRO A 57 -14.13 -9.07 -6.23
CA PRO A 57 -14.65 -7.79 -6.71
C PRO A 57 -15.27 -7.89 -8.10
N LEU A 58 -14.80 -8.79 -8.98
CA LEU A 58 -15.37 -8.99 -10.32
C LEU A 58 -16.76 -9.63 -10.32
N ARG A 59 -17.18 -10.20 -9.17
CA ARG A 59 -18.53 -10.78 -8.97
C ARG A 59 -19.46 -9.84 -8.20
N CYS A 60 -18.95 -8.69 -7.78
CA CYS A 60 -19.78 -7.60 -7.27
C CYS A 60 -20.35 -6.81 -8.44
N TYR A 61 -21.60 -6.42 -8.36
CA TYR A 61 -22.19 -5.47 -9.28
C TYR A 61 -23.06 -4.48 -8.53
N MET A 62 -23.25 -3.30 -9.10
CA MET A 62 -23.77 -2.15 -8.43
C MET A 62 -25.04 -1.66 -9.13
N ARG A 63 -26.05 -1.33 -8.33
CA ARG A 63 -27.15 -0.49 -8.77
C ARG A 63 -26.84 0.94 -8.34
N ILE A 64 -26.80 1.85 -9.30
CA ILE A 64 -26.61 3.28 -9.08
C ILE A 64 -27.93 3.98 -9.38
N GLY A 65 -28.48 4.69 -8.42
CA GLY A 65 -29.75 5.38 -8.62
C GLY A 65 -30.40 5.85 -7.30
N SER A 66 -31.48 6.62 -7.43
CA SER A 66 -32.32 7.07 -6.32
C SER A 66 -33.49 6.09 -6.12
N PRO A 67 -33.98 5.84 -4.86
CA PRO A 67 -33.54 6.48 -3.61
C PRO A 67 -32.28 5.85 -2.98
N ALA A 68 -31.82 4.68 -3.43
CA ALA A 68 -30.68 4.01 -2.83
C ALA A 68 -29.76 3.36 -3.87
N SER A 69 -28.47 3.47 -3.62
CA SER A 69 -27.43 2.73 -4.31
C SER A 69 -27.17 1.42 -3.58
N GLU A 70 -26.99 0.31 -4.31
CA GLU A 70 -26.85 -1.02 -3.75
C GLU A 70 -25.66 -1.77 -4.36
N ILE A 71 -25.09 -2.66 -3.54
CA ILE A 71 -24.08 -3.61 -4.02
C ILE A 71 -24.68 -5.01 -3.93
N HIS A 72 -24.55 -5.75 -5.02
CA HIS A 72 -25.00 -7.13 -5.14
C HIS A 72 -23.80 -8.05 -5.33
N TYR A 73 -23.93 -9.28 -4.85
CA TYR A 73 -22.95 -10.32 -5.01
C TYR A 73 -23.63 -11.63 -5.35
N ARG A 74 -23.31 -12.24 -6.51
CA ARG A 74 -23.89 -13.52 -6.97
C ARG A 74 -25.43 -13.55 -6.92
N GLY A 75 -26.08 -12.54 -7.44
CA GLY A 75 -27.54 -12.48 -7.56
C GLY A 75 -28.29 -11.97 -6.33
N ARG A 76 -27.61 -11.58 -5.24
CA ARG A 76 -28.26 -11.13 -4.00
C ARG A 76 -27.70 -9.79 -3.52
N PRO A 77 -28.52 -8.95 -2.91
CA PRO A 77 -28.03 -7.78 -2.17
C PRO A 77 -27.02 -8.20 -1.11
N LEU A 78 -25.95 -7.42 -0.95
CA LEU A 78 -24.85 -7.78 -0.05
C LEU A 78 -25.24 -7.71 1.44
N GLY A 79 -26.22 -6.91 1.78
CA GLY A 79 -26.58 -6.59 3.16
C GLY A 79 -25.60 -5.62 3.81
N PRO A 80 -25.78 -5.33 5.10
CA PRO A 80 -24.98 -4.33 5.80
C PRO A 80 -23.51 -4.71 5.91
N VAL A 81 -22.64 -3.76 5.60
CA VAL A 81 -21.16 -3.84 5.71
C VAL A 81 -20.69 -2.60 6.47
N ASP A 82 -19.75 -2.77 7.40
CA ASP A 82 -19.23 -1.68 8.22
C ASP A 82 -17.85 -1.22 7.74
N GLY A 83 -17.05 -2.15 7.18
CA GLY A 83 -15.71 -1.84 6.67
C GLY A 83 -15.27 -2.76 5.54
N VAL A 84 -14.45 -2.21 4.64
CA VAL A 84 -13.89 -2.90 3.47
C VAL A 84 -12.37 -2.83 3.47
N ILE A 85 -11.71 -3.95 3.18
CA ILE A 85 -10.28 -4.02 2.92
C ILE A 85 -10.08 -4.42 1.47
N ALA A 86 -9.34 -3.61 0.70
CA ALA A 86 -9.06 -3.89 -0.70
C ALA A 86 -7.76 -4.68 -0.88
N ARG A 87 -7.88 -5.86 -1.51
CA ARG A 87 -6.76 -6.64 -2.04
C ARG A 87 -6.87 -6.72 -3.57
N VAL A 88 -7.10 -5.55 -4.18
CA VAL A 88 -7.33 -5.37 -5.62
C VAL A 88 -6.00 -5.41 -6.37
N GLY A 89 -5.85 -6.37 -7.28
CA GLY A 89 -4.68 -6.49 -8.16
C GLY A 89 -4.65 -5.43 -9.26
N VAL A 90 -3.48 -5.25 -9.91
CA VAL A 90 -3.29 -4.22 -10.96
C VAL A 90 -4.26 -4.42 -12.13
N SER A 91 -4.42 -5.66 -12.59
CA SER A 91 -5.26 -5.99 -13.77
C SER A 91 -6.75 -5.68 -13.62
N ILE A 92 -7.24 -5.45 -12.39
CA ILE A 92 -8.64 -5.17 -12.11
C ILE A 92 -8.83 -3.84 -11.35
N THR A 93 -7.84 -2.96 -11.43
CA THR A 93 -7.81 -1.69 -10.67
C THR A 93 -9.06 -0.86 -10.91
N PHE A 94 -9.45 -0.65 -12.17
CA PHE A 94 -10.61 0.17 -12.52
C PHE A 94 -11.89 -0.35 -11.85
N TYR A 95 -12.22 -1.62 -12.07
CA TYR A 95 -13.45 -2.20 -11.53
C TYR A 95 -13.42 -2.36 -10.01
N GLY A 96 -12.26 -2.77 -9.47
CA GLY A 96 -12.08 -2.88 -8.03
C GLY A 96 -12.24 -1.54 -7.31
N ALA A 97 -11.68 -0.46 -7.87
CA ALA A 97 -11.86 0.88 -7.33
C ALA A 97 -13.31 1.37 -7.46
N ALA A 98 -14.02 1.04 -8.54
CA ALA A 98 -15.44 1.36 -8.70
C ALA A 98 -16.30 0.67 -7.63
N VAL A 99 -16.04 -0.61 -7.35
CA VAL A 99 -16.73 -1.34 -6.27
C VAL A 99 -16.43 -0.71 -4.90
N MET A 100 -15.17 -0.35 -4.63
CA MET A 100 -14.80 0.34 -3.38
C MET A 100 -15.52 1.68 -3.25
N ARG A 101 -15.54 2.49 -4.31
CA ARG A 101 -16.23 3.78 -4.32
C ARG A 101 -17.72 3.61 -4.03
N GLN A 102 -18.35 2.56 -4.54
CA GLN A 102 -19.74 2.27 -4.24
C GLN A 102 -19.96 1.97 -2.73
N PHE A 103 -19.03 1.27 -2.06
CA PHE A 103 -19.07 1.13 -0.60
C PHE A 103 -18.91 2.47 0.11
N GLU A 104 -17.99 3.30 -0.35
CA GLU A 104 -17.74 4.63 0.23
C GLU A 104 -18.93 5.56 0.12
N THR A 105 -19.68 5.54 -1.00
CA THR A 105 -20.91 6.35 -1.17
C THR A 105 -22.03 5.93 -0.25
N THR A 106 -22.00 4.70 0.26
CA THR A 106 -22.94 4.20 1.27
C THR A 106 -22.44 4.39 2.72
N GLY A 107 -21.36 5.14 2.92
CA GLY A 107 -20.79 5.44 4.23
C GLY A 107 -19.89 4.37 4.82
N VAL A 108 -19.58 3.30 4.08
CA VAL A 108 -18.70 2.22 4.53
C VAL A 108 -17.25 2.68 4.58
N ALA A 109 -16.53 2.35 5.64
CA ALA A 109 -15.12 2.67 5.78
C ALA A 109 -14.26 1.74 4.90
N CYS A 110 -13.38 2.30 4.06
CA CYS A 110 -12.47 1.53 3.21
C CYS A 110 -11.01 1.69 3.66
N LEU A 111 -10.24 0.63 3.59
CA LEU A 111 -8.80 0.59 3.86
C LEU A 111 -8.08 0.02 2.60
N ASN A 112 -7.41 0.81 1.77
CA ASN A 112 -7.38 2.26 1.63
C ASN A 112 -8.67 2.79 0.98
N ASP A 113 -8.82 4.13 0.84
CA ASP A 113 -9.89 4.72 0.05
C ASP A 113 -9.66 4.48 -1.46
N SER A 114 -10.75 4.47 -2.25
CA SER A 114 -10.69 4.18 -3.70
C SER A 114 -9.82 5.18 -4.46
N ASP A 115 -9.89 6.47 -4.11
CA ASP A 115 -9.11 7.51 -4.77
C ASP A 115 -7.62 7.42 -4.39
N ALA A 116 -7.29 7.08 -3.13
CA ALA A 116 -5.90 6.83 -2.71
C ALA A 116 -5.31 5.60 -3.43
N LEU A 117 -6.12 4.53 -3.60
CA LEU A 117 -5.73 3.37 -4.39
C LEU A 117 -5.40 3.76 -5.83
N LEU A 118 -6.27 4.53 -6.50
CA LEU A 118 -6.09 4.94 -7.89
C LEU A 118 -4.85 5.84 -8.04
N ARG A 119 -4.68 6.83 -7.14
CA ARG A 119 -3.47 7.67 -7.13
C ARG A 119 -2.20 6.87 -7.05
N ALA A 120 -2.14 5.87 -6.16
CA ALA A 120 -0.95 5.04 -5.98
C ALA A 120 -0.70 4.04 -7.12
N ARG A 121 -1.69 3.81 -8.00
CA ARG A 121 -1.53 2.99 -9.21
C ARG A 121 -0.88 3.74 -10.37
N ASP A 122 -1.00 5.04 -10.40
CA ASP A 122 -0.37 5.89 -11.40
C ASP A 122 1.06 6.24 -10.96
N LYS A 123 2.03 5.51 -11.50
CA LYS A 123 3.45 5.68 -11.17
C LYS A 123 3.97 7.08 -11.48
N LEU A 124 3.51 7.67 -12.59
CA LEU A 124 3.93 9.01 -12.99
C LEU A 124 3.37 10.05 -12.03
N LEU A 125 2.07 10.00 -11.74
CA LEU A 125 1.41 10.88 -10.77
C LEU A 125 2.09 10.79 -9.39
N VAL A 126 2.43 9.58 -8.93
CA VAL A 126 3.14 9.39 -7.66
C VAL A 126 4.45 10.14 -7.66
N LEU A 127 5.31 9.95 -8.67
CA LEU A 127 6.60 10.62 -8.77
C LEU A 127 6.46 12.15 -8.85
N GLN A 128 5.51 12.64 -9.65
CA GLN A 128 5.22 14.08 -9.75
C GLN A 128 4.81 14.68 -8.41
N ARG A 129 3.92 14.01 -7.66
CA ARG A 129 3.48 14.48 -6.33
C ARG A 129 4.59 14.44 -5.30
N LEU A 130 5.38 13.37 -5.27
CA LEU A 130 6.51 13.23 -4.36
C LEU A 130 7.55 14.34 -4.61
N SER A 131 7.94 14.53 -5.86
CA SER A 131 8.89 15.57 -6.26
C SER A 131 8.38 16.96 -5.94
N HIS A 132 7.11 17.26 -6.26
CA HIS A 132 6.50 18.56 -5.94
C HIS A 132 6.47 18.85 -4.44
N ALA A 133 6.28 17.81 -3.61
CA ALA A 133 6.32 17.95 -2.15
C ALA A 133 7.74 17.95 -1.56
N GLY A 134 8.79 17.97 -2.39
CA GLY A 134 10.18 17.97 -1.96
C GLY A 134 10.67 16.62 -1.41
N LEU A 135 9.92 15.53 -1.63
CA LEU A 135 10.39 14.20 -1.28
C LEU A 135 11.34 13.67 -2.36
N PRO A 136 12.52 13.17 -1.97
CA PRO A 136 13.54 12.79 -2.93
C PRO A 136 13.13 11.54 -3.71
N VAL A 137 13.23 11.62 -5.03
CA VAL A 137 12.99 10.53 -6.00
C VAL A 137 14.16 10.47 -6.98
N PRO A 138 14.46 9.33 -7.60
CA PRO A 138 15.44 9.28 -8.66
C PRO A 138 15.01 10.16 -9.85
N ALA A 139 15.97 10.83 -10.52
CA ALA A 139 15.68 11.58 -11.73
C ALA A 139 14.91 10.69 -12.72
N THR A 140 13.75 11.17 -13.16
CA THR A 140 12.81 10.40 -13.98
C THR A 140 12.23 11.28 -15.05
N GLY A 141 12.21 10.79 -16.28
CA GLY A 141 11.64 11.48 -17.43
C GLY A 141 10.65 10.61 -18.19
N MET A 142 9.80 11.26 -18.97
CA MET A 142 8.85 10.65 -19.90
C MET A 142 8.73 11.55 -21.11
N ALA A 143 8.85 10.98 -22.30
CA ALA A 143 8.59 11.67 -23.57
C ALA A 143 7.61 10.85 -24.41
N HIS A 144 6.80 11.52 -25.23
CA HIS A 144 5.80 10.89 -26.08
C HIS A 144 6.32 10.68 -27.49
N LEU A 145 7.01 11.67 -28.05
CA LEU A 145 7.49 11.64 -29.41
C LEU A 145 8.83 10.93 -29.56
N PRO A 146 9.09 10.22 -30.68
CA PRO A 146 10.38 9.57 -30.94
C PRO A 146 11.56 10.54 -30.97
N ASP A 147 11.38 11.72 -31.55
CA ASP A 147 12.42 12.73 -31.73
C ASP A 147 12.98 13.27 -30.40
N ASP A 148 12.19 13.12 -29.30
CA ASP A 148 12.60 13.55 -27.95
C ASP A 148 13.42 12.48 -27.18
N THR A 149 13.84 11.38 -27.81
CA THR A 149 14.54 10.27 -27.11
C THR A 149 15.89 10.70 -26.55
N ASP A 150 16.68 11.41 -27.36
CA ASP A 150 18.01 11.87 -26.95
C ASP A 150 17.89 12.90 -25.83
N ASP A 151 17.00 13.87 -25.97
CA ASP A 151 16.74 14.88 -24.94
C ASP A 151 16.21 14.24 -23.65
N LEU A 152 15.36 13.21 -23.76
CA LEU A 152 14.86 12.46 -22.60
C LEU A 152 15.99 11.74 -21.84
N LEU A 153 16.91 11.10 -22.56
CA LEU A 153 18.04 10.41 -21.94
C LEU A 153 19.00 11.40 -21.31
N ASP A 154 19.29 12.52 -21.95
CA ASP A 154 20.13 13.59 -21.41
C ASP A 154 19.53 14.23 -20.17
N LEU A 155 18.21 14.45 -20.15
CA LEU A 155 17.46 15.00 -19.01
C LEU A 155 17.54 14.09 -17.77
N VAL A 156 17.50 12.77 -17.96
CA VAL A 156 17.52 11.80 -16.86
C VAL A 156 18.95 11.54 -16.38
N GLY A 157 19.95 11.79 -17.21
CA GLY A 157 21.36 11.57 -16.97
C GLY A 157 21.93 10.39 -17.75
N GLU A 158 23.25 10.26 -17.70
CA GLU A 158 23.96 9.21 -18.42
C GLU A 158 23.53 7.80 -18.00
N ALA A 159 23.71 6.84 -18.91
CA ALA A 159 23.54 5.42 -18.59
C ALA A 159 24.50 4.96 -17.47
N PRO A 160 24.10 3.97 -16.65
CA PRO A 160 22.93 3.14 -16.82
C PRO A 160 21.60 3.81 -16.41
N VAL A 161 20.52 3.49 -17.13
CA VAL A 161 19.16 3.93 -16.82
C VAL A 161 18.21 2.76 -16.70
N VAL A 162 17.12 2.94 -15.96
CA VAL A 162 16.05 1.94 -15.82
C VAL A 162 14.82 2.41 -16.58
N ILE A 163 14.36 1.60 -17.54
CA ILE A 163 13.16 1.86 -18.32
C ILE A 163 12.04 1.01 -17.74
N LYS A 164 10.90 1.64 -17.40
CA LYS A 164 9.78 0.99 -16.69
C LYS A 164 8.47 1.22 -17.42
N LEU A 165 7.74 0.15 -17.72
CA LEU A 165 6.36 0.26 -18.18
C LEU A 165 5.47 0.84 -17.07
N LEU A 166 4.56 1.76 -17.43
CA LEU A 166 3.59 2.31 -16.48
C LEU A 166 2.60 1.25 -16.01
N GLU A 167 2.18 0.35 -16.88
CA GLU A 167 1.23 -0.72 -16.57
C GLU A 167 1.86 -2.00 -16.04
N GLY A 168 3.14 -1.98 -15.67
CA GLY A 168 3.86 -3.13 -15.12
C GLY A 168 3.71 -3.28 -13.60
N SER A 169 3.83 -4.52 -13.10
CA SER A 169 3.90 -4.83 -11.67
C SER A 169 4.91 -5.95 -11.39
N GLN A 170 5.36 -6.08 -10.14
CA GLN A 170 6.27 -7.14 -9.67
C GLN A 170 7.61 -7.21 -10.46
N GLY A 171 8.07 -6.08 -10.98
CA GLY A 171 9.30 -6.01 -11.79
C GLY A 171 9.13 -6.52 -13.23
N LEU A 172 7.90 -6.78 -13.69
CA LEU A 172 7.61 -7.01 -15.11
C LEU A 172 7.62 -5.68 -15.84
N GLY A 173 8.22 -5.66 -17.06
CA GLY A 173 8.37 -4.43 -17.83
C GLY A 173 9.37 -3.43 -17.24
N VAL A 174 10.36 -3.90 -16.49
CA VAL A 174 11.47 -3.09 -15.96
C VAL A 174 12.78 -3.60 -16.55
N VAL A 175 13.47 -2.75 -17.29
CA VAL A 175 14.72 -3.07 -18.02
C VAL A 175 15.82 -2.12 -17.55
N LEU A 176 16.96 -2.67 -17.19
CA LEU A 176 18.21 -1.92 -16.99
C LEU A 176 18.94 -1.83 -18.33
N SER A 177 19.21 -0.62 -18.77
CA SER A 177 20.01 -0.34 -19.96
C SER A 177 21.34 0.24 -19.53
N GLU A 178 22.39 -0.54 -19.71
CA GLU A 178 23.75 -0.20 -19.24
C GLU A 178 24.45 0.82 -20.15
N THR A 179 23.98 0.95 -21.39
CA THR A 179 24.51 1.90 -22.38
C THR A 179 23.40 2.72 -22.98
N ARG A 180 23.74 3.92 -23.50
CA ARG A 180 22.80 4.79 -24.22
C ARG A 180 22.14 4.05 -25.39
N GLN A 181 22.92 3.37 -26.22
CA GLN A 181 22.42 2.60 -27.36
C GLN A 181 21.40 1.52 -26.94
N ALA A 182 21.65 0.82 -25.83
CA ALA A 182 20.69 -0.15 -25.29
C ALA A 182 19.40 0.55 -24.83
N ALA A 183 19.51 1.73 -24.21
CA ALA A 183 18.35 2.51 -23.78
C ALA A 183 17.49 2.97 -24.96
N GLU A 184 18.11 3.50 -26.00
CA GLU A 184 17.45 3.91 -27.25
C GLU A 184 16.68 2.73 -27.88
N SER A 185 17.32 1.57 -28.00
CA SER A 185 16.69 0.35 -28.55
C SER A 185 15.48 -0.10 -27.74
N VAL A 186 15.53 -0.04 -26.41
CA VAL A 186 14.41 -0.41 -25.54
C VAL A 186 13.28 0.62 -25.64
N VAL A 187 13.60 1.90 -25.68
CA VAL A 187 12.64 3.00 -25.87
C VAL A 187 11.89 2.84 -27.18
N GLU A 188 12.61 2.58 -28.28
CA GLU A 188 12.03 2.34 -29.60
C GLU A 188 11.11 1.11 -29.58
N ALA A 189 11.53 0.00 -28.98
CA ALA A 189 10.71 -1.20 -28.87
C ALA A 189 9.41 -0.94 -28.10
N PHE A 190 9.45 -0.21 -26.97
CA PHE A 190 8.25 0.11 -26.19
C PHE A 190 7.32 1.06 -26.93
N ARG A 191 7.84 2.02 -27.68
CA ARG A 191 7.04 2.90 -28.54
C ARG A 191 6.33 2.15 -29.66
N ASN A 192 7.04 1.24 -30.32
CA ASN A 192 6.45 0.40 -31.37
C ASN A 192 5.30 -0.47 -30.83
N LEU A 193 5.38 -0.87 -29.57
CA LEU A 193 4.28 -1.54 -28.85
C LEU A 193 3.20 -0.58 -28.34
N ARG A 194 3.32 0.73 -28.57
CA ARG A 194 2.44 1.78 -28.03
C ARG A 194 2.31 1.73 -26.50
N ALA A 195 3.36 1.28 -25.82
CA ALA A 195 3.37 1.18 -24.37
C ALA A 195 3.86 2.49 -23.74
N HIS A 196 3.20 2.94 -22.69
CA HIS A 196 3.67 4.06 -21.90
C HIS A 196 4.77 3.61 -20.93
N PHE A 197 5.88 4.35 -20.88
CA PHE A 197 7.05 4.02 -20.06
C PHE A 197 7.67 5.27 -19.44
N LEU A 198 8.45 5.04 -18.40
CA LEU A 198 9.34 6.03 -17.76
C LEU A 198 10.79 5.62 -18.01
N VAL A 199 11.66 6.60 -18.17
CA VAL A 199 13.12 6.45 -18.06
C VAL A 199 13.55 7.03 -16.73
N GLN A 200 14.31 6.29 -15.95
CA GLN A 200 14.74 6.69 -14.61
C GLN A 200 16.24 6.44 -14.43
N HIS A 201 16.91 7.39 -13.80
CA HIS A 201 18.33 7.23 -13.45
C HIS A 201 18.55 5.99 -12.57
N PHE A 202 19.54 5.18 -12.91
CA PHE A 202 19.88 4.00 -12.13
C PHE A 202 20.75 4.37 -10.93
N ILE A 203 20.28 4.04 -9.73
CA ILE A 203 21.01 4.34 -8.50
C ILE A 203 21.99 3.20 -8.19
N ALA A 204 23.19 3.30 -8.73
CA ALA A 204 24.23 2.26 -8.60
C ALA A 204 24.63 1.98 -7.15
N GLU A 205 24.54 2.98 -6.25
CA GLU A 205 24.82 2.82 -4.82
C GLU A 205 23.92 1.78 -4.15
N ALA A 206 22.69 1.62 -4.63
CA ALA A 206 21.72 0.67 -4.08
C ALA A 206 22.13 -0.80 -4.32
N ARG A 207 22.91 -1.09 -5.38
CA ARG A 207 23.49 -2.42 -5.68
C ARG A 207 22.49 -3.58 -5.58
N GLY A 208 21.30 -3.43 -6.19
CA GLY A 208 20.25 -4.46 -6.13
C GLY A 208 19.60 -4.60 -4.73
N ARG A 209 19.65 -3.55 -3.92
CA ARG A 209 19.03 -3.52 -2.59
C ARG A 209 18.00 -2.41 -2.52
N ASP A 210 16.90 -2.66 -1.86
CA ASP A 210 15.94 -1.63 -1.49
C ASP A 210 15.38 -1.88 -0.08
N LEU A 211 14.75 -0.86 0.47
CA LEU A 211 14.04 -0.93 1.75
C LEU A 211 12.55 -0.97 1.47
N ARG A 212 11.86 -2.05 1.88
CA ARG A 212 10.42 -2.12 1.93
C ARG A 212 9.97 -1.64 3.32
N CYS A 213 9.37 -0.46 3.37
CA CYS A 213 8.74 0.08 4.58
C CYS A 213 7.22 -0.16 4.49
N LEU A 214 6.64 -0.84 5.47
CA LEU A 214 5.19 -0.96 5.60
C LEU A 214 4.68 0.12 6.54
N VAL A 215 3.97 1.08 5.96
CA VAL A 215 3.30 2.16 6.69
C VAL A 215 1.86 1.72 6.97
N ILE A 216 1.42 1.82 8.21
CA ILE A 216 0.06 1.51 8.67
C ILE A 216 -0.39 2.64 9.60
N GLY A 217 -1.54 3.26 9.29
CA GLY A 217 -2.06 4.37 10.10
C GLY A 217 -1.12 5.59 10.14
N GLY A 218 -0.41 5.86 9.04
CA GLY A 218 0.52 7.00 8.91
C GLY A 218 1.90 6.79 9.54
N ARG A 219 2.19 5.60 10.09
CA ARG A 219 3.46 5.27 10.75
C ARG A 219 4.09 4.02 10.17
N VAL A 220 5.43 3.98 10.10
CA VAL A 220 6.16 2.75 9.73
C VAL A 220 5.96 1.70 10.83
N ALA A 221 5.17 0.68 10.53
CA ALA A 221 4.92 -0.46 11.40
C ALA A 221 6.04 -1.51 11.32
N ALA A 222 6.60 -1.71 10.11
CA ALA A 222 7.70 -2.65 9.88
C ALA A 222 8.55 -2.21 8.70
N ALA A 223 9.81 -2.69 8.66
CA ALA A 223 10.69 -2.52 7.52
C ALA A 223 11.57 -3.76 7.31
N MET A 224 11.88 -4.04 6.05
CA MET A 224 12.88 -5.04 5.65
C MET A 224 13.74 -4.50 4.52
N MET A 225 14.98 -4.96 4.45
CA MET A 225 15.83 -4.81 3.28
C MET A 225 15.57 -6.00 2.36
N ARG A 226 15.30 -5.73 1.09
CA ARG A 226 15.26 -6.75 0.06
C ARG A 226 16.60 -6.74 -0.67
N VAL A 227 17.17 -7.91 -0.90
CA VAL A 227 18.47 -8.08 -1.55
C VAL A 227 18.29 -8.98 -2.76
N ALA A 228 18.53 -8.45 -3.93
CA ALA A 228 18.47 -9.19 -5.19
C ALA A 228 19.50 -10.31 -5.23
N ARG A 229 19.25 -11.34 -6.05
CA ARG A 229 20.24 -12.37 -6.34
C ARG A 229 21.43 -11.79 -7.11
N PRO A 230 22.61 -12.41 -7.02
CA PRO A 230 23.75 -12.00 -7.84
C PRO A 230 23.36 -11.91 -9.32
N GLY A 231 23.72 -10.80 -9.98
CA GLY A 231 23.39 -10.54 -11.38
C GLY A 231 21.98 -9.98 -11.64
N GLU A 232 21.15 -9.86 -10.62
CA GLU A 232 19.82 -9.22 -10.71
C GLU A 232 19.84 -7.86 -9.98
N PHE A 233 19.27 -6.82 -10.60
CA PHE A 233 19.18 -5.49 -9.99
C PHE A 233 17.84 -5.22 -9.28
N ARG A 234 16.81 -6.03 -9.60
CA ARG A 234 15.46 -5.90 -9.02
C ARG A 234 15.36 -6.71 -7.73
N ALA A 235 15.10 -6.04 -6.63
CA ALA A 235 15.00 -6.67 -5.30
C ALA A 235 13.60 -7.24 -4.97
N ASN A 236 12.81 -7.62 -5.97
CA ASN A 236 11.48 -8.17 -5.78
C ASN A 236 11.54 -9.61 -5.22
N LEU A 237 10.84 -9.90 -4.10
CA LEU A 237 10.82 -11.23 -3.48
C LEU A 237 10.30 -12.32 -4.43
N HIS A 238 9.28 -12.02 -5.27
CA HIS A 238 8.77 -12.94 -6.29
C HIS A 238 9.81 -13.33 -7.35
N ARG A 239 10.90 -12.58 -7.48
CA ARG A 239 12.05 -12.88 -8.33
C ARG A 239 13.17 -13.59 -7.58
N GLY A 240 12.90 -13.97 -6.33
CA GLY A 240 13.81 -14.71 -5.48
C GLY A 240 14.82 -13.84 -4.73
N ALA A 241 14.53 -12.55 -4.56
CA ALA A 241 15.28 -11.73 -3.62
C ALA A 241 15.07 -12.22 -2.18
N GLU A 242 16.03 -11.94 -1.31
CA GLU A 242 16.00 -12.29 0.10
C GLU A 242 15.53 -11.08 0.93
N GLY A 243 14.63 -11.31 1.88
CA GLY A 243 14.24 -10.33 2.89
C GLY A 243 15.13 -10.41 4.13
N ARG A 244 15.71 -9.28 4.54
CA ARG A 244 16.56 -9.19 5.73
C ARG A 244 16.03 -8.14 6.70
N ARG A 245 16.11 -8.41 7.99
CA ARG A 245 15.78 -7.41 9.02
C ARG A 245 16.68 -6.19 8.88
N VAL A 246 16.12 -5.00 9.04
CA VAL A 246 16.85 -3.75 8.91
C VAL A 246 16.39 -2.76 9.97
N ARG A 247 17.31 -1.91 10.42
CA ARG A 247 16.98 -0.72 11.21
C ARG A 247 16.97 0.49 10.27
N LEU A 248 15.86 1.21 10.27
CA LEU A 248 15.74 2.45 9.51
C LEU A 248 16.43 3.60 10.24
N SER A 249 17.05 4.48 9.47
CA SER A 249 17.45 5.80 9.97
C SER A 249 16.20 6.69 10.20
N PRO A 250 16.31 7.76 10.98
CA PRO A 250 15.22 8.73 11.13
C PRO A 250 14.75 9.31 9.79
N ALA A 251 15.66 9.63 8.88
CA ALA A 251 15.35 10.15 7.55
C ALA A 251 14.55 9.13 6.71
N GLU A 252 14.97 7.86 6.67
CA GLU A 252 14.25 6.80 5.95
C GLU A 252 12.83 6.61 6.48
N ARG A 253 12.66 6.62 7.80
CA ARG A 253 11.34 6.53 8.44
C ARG A 253 10.46 7.70 8.06
N THR A 254 10.95 8.94 8.23
CA THR A 254 10.21 10.15 7.93
C THR A 254 9.83 10.21 6.45
N THR A 255 10.74 9.87 5.54
CA THR A 255 10.47 9.84 4.09
C THR A 255 9.38 8.82 3.75
N ALA A 256 9.42 7.61 4.32
CA ALA A 256 8.40 6.59 4.06
C ALA A 256 7.02 7.01 4.58
N GLU A 257 6.96 7.56 5.80
CA GLU A 257 5.71 8.05 6.40
C GLU A 257 5.13 9.23 5.60
N ALA A 258 5.97 10.19 5.21
CA ALA A 258 5.57 11.34 4.41
C ALA A 258 5.03 10.92 3.03
N ALA A 259 5.69 9.98 2.34
CA ALA A 259 5.26 9.48 1.04
C ALA A 259 3.88 8.81 1.10
N ALA A 260 3.63 7.97 2.11
CA ALA A 260 2.33 7.33 2.31
C ALA A 260 1.22 8.35 2.63
N ASN A 261 1.51 9.30 3.53
CA ASN A 261 0.56 10.33 3.95
C ASN A 261 0.19 11.29 2.81
N LEU A 262 1.18 11.70 1.98
CA LEU A 262 0.96 12.56 0.81
C LEU A 262 -0.03 11.96 -0.18
N LEU A 263 -0.04 10.63 -0.31
CA LEU A 263 -0.95 9.92 -1.21
C LEU A 263 -2.29 9.56 -0.54
N GLY A 264 -2.45 9.86 0.75
CA GLY A 264 -3.65 9.57 1.52
C GLY A 264 -3.84 8.07 1.81
N LEU A 265 -2.74 7.33 1.92
CA LEU A 265 -2.77 5.89 2.15
C LEU A 265 -2.73 5.56 3.64
N ASP A 266 -3.75 4.88 4.13
CA ASP A 266 -3.76 4.31 5.49
C ASP A 266 -2.79 3.13 5.61
N VAL A 267 -2.64 2.37 4.51
CA VAL A 267 -1.68 1.27 4.39
C VAL A 267 -0.91 1.41 3.09
N ALA A 268 0.41 1.46 3.19
CA ALA A 268 1.30 1.57 2.05
C ALA A 268 2.56 0.73 2.21
N GLY A 269 2.99 0.11 1.12
CA GLY A 269 4.35 -0.41 0.98
C GLY A 269 5.20 0.64 0.28
N VAL A 270 6.07 1.32 1.00
CA VAL A 270 6.98 2.33 0.44
C VAL A 270 8.34 1.69 0.21
N ASP A 271 8.83 1.75 -1.02
CA ASP A 271 10.14 1.24 -1.41
C ASP A 271 11.12 2.41 -1.49
N LEU A 272 12.21 2.31 -0.73
CA LEU A 272 13.27 3.32 -0.69
C LEU A 272 14.59 2.74 -1.18
N LEU A 273 15.34 3.55 -1.92
CA LEU A 273 16.75 3.30 -2.19
C LEU A 273 17.59 4.08 -1.17
N ARG A 274 18.59 3.40 -0.59
CA ARG A 274 19.54 4.03 0.34
C ARG A 274 20.73 4.55 -0.45
N THR A 275 21.03 5.84 -0.31
CA THR A 275 22.18 6.49 -0.94
C THR A 275 23.02 7.26 0.09
N SER A 276 24.19 7.70 -0.31
CA SER A 276 25.08 8.59 0.48
C SER A 276 24.43 9.95 0.77
N GLN A 277 23.49 10.38 -0.09
CA GLN A 277 22.77 11.67 0.04
C GLN A 277 21.44 11.54 0.79
N GLY A 278 21.08 10.32 1.23
CA GLY A 278 19.82 10.04 1.90
C GLY A 278 18.91 9.06 1.14
N PRO A 279 17.71 8.81 1.64
CA PRO A 279 16.78 7.88 1.00
C PRO A 279 16.09 8.50 -0.21
N LEU A 280 15.94 7.74 -1.30
CA LEU A 280 15.11 8.09 -2.46
C LEU A 280 13.87 7.20 -2.49
N VAL A 281 12.69 7.77 -2.71
CA VAL A 281 11.45 7.00 -2.88
C VAL A 281 11.42 6.40 -4.29
N LEU A 282 11.42 5.07 -4.35
CA LEU A 282 11.39 4.35 -5.62
C LEU A 282 9.96 4.05 -6.07
N GLU A 283 9.09 3.64 -5.14
CA GLU A 283 7.70 3.24 -5.42
C GLU A 283 6.83 3.31 -4.16
N VAL A 284 5.53 3.57 -4.33
CA VAL A 284 4.54 3.49 -3.26
C VAL A 284 3.39 2.58 -3.68
N ASN A 285 3.15 1.52 -2.92
CA ASN A 285 2.16 0.49 -3.20
C ASN A 285 0.96 0.56 -2.24
N ALA A 286 -0.25 0.78 -2.75
CA ALA A 286 -1.47 0.83 -1.95
C ALA A 286 -1.96 -0.55 -1.47
N VAL A 287 -1.49 -1.64 -2.08
CA VAL A 287 -1.90 -3.02 -1.75
C VAL A 287 -0.65 -3.88 -1.51
N PRO A 288 0.13 -3.59 -0.47
CA PRO A 288 1.38 -4.31 -0.21
C PRO A 288 1.13 -5.77 0.19
N GLY A 289 2.00 -6.68 -0.26
CA GLY A 289 2.04 -8.06 0.22
C GLY A 289 2.54 -8.12 1.65
N LEU A 290 1.95 -8.98 2.48
CA LEU A 290 2.34 -9.15 3.89
C LEU A 290 3.36 -10.26 4.10
N GLU A 291 3.36 -11.32 3.26
CA GLU A 291 4.13 -12.53 3.47
C GLU A 291 5.61 -12.26 3.73
N GLY A 292 6.29 -11.60 2.82
CA GLY A 292 7.72 -11.37 2.95
C GLY A 292 8.11 -10.53 4.16
N ILE A 293 7.32 -9.51 4.49
CA ILE A 293 7.64 -8.62 5.61
C ILE A 293 7.25 -9.23 6.96
N GLU A 294 6.12 -9.95 7.09
CA GLU A 294 5.76 -10.69 8.31
C GLU A 294 6.77 -11.81 8.59
N THR A 295 7.14 -12.59 7.55
CA THR A 295 8.16 -13.65 7.67
C THR A 295 9.51 -13.09 8.09
N THR A 296 9.94 -11.96 7.52
CA THR A 296 11.24 -11.36 7.83
C THR A 296 11.27 -10.74 9.23
N THR A 297 10.18 -10.08 9.65
CA THR A 297 10.16 -9.30 10.90
C THR A 297 9.55 -10.05 12.08
N ASN A 298 8.75 -11.09 11.82
CA ASN A 298 7.96 -11.83 12.79
C ASN A 298 6.97 -10.92 13.56
N LEU A 299 6.37 -9.94 12.86
CA LEU A 299 5.36 -9.02 13.40
C LEU A 299 3.99 -9.36 12.83
N ASP A 300 2.94 -9.23 13.64
CA ASP A 300 1.54 -9.37 13.19
C ASP A 300 1.04 -8.06 12.57
N LEU A 301 1.31 -7.89 11.28
CA LEU A 301 0.97 -6.68 10.55
C LEU A 301 -0.49 -6.68 10.07
N ALA A 302 -1.06 -7.87 9.90
CA ALA A 302 -2.47 -8.02 9.60
C ALA A 302 -3.34 -7.49 10.76
N ASP A 303 -3.01 -7.81 12.02
CA ASP A 303 -3.72 -7.25 13.18
C ASP A 303 -3.63 -5.72 13.24
N ALA A 304 -2.44 -5.16 12.96
CA ALA A 304 -2.27 -3.71 12.91
C ALA A 304 -3.18 -3.04 11.85
N MET A 305 -3.32 -3.66 10.66
CA MET A 305 -4.23 -3.17 9.61
C MET A 305 -5.70 -3.23 10.05
N ILE A 306 -6.12 -4.32 10.71
CA ILE A 306 -7.50 -4.45 11.21
C ILE A 306 -7.80 -3.37 12.25
N ARG A 307 -6.86 -3.04 13.13
CA ARG A 307 -7.02 -1.92 14.11
C ARG A 307 -7.27 -0.59 13.40
N VAL A 308 -6.54 -0.28 12.34
CA VAL A 308 -6.76 0.97 11.58
C VAL A 308 -8.16 0.98 10.97
N LEU A 309 -8.64 -0.14 10.41
CA LEU A 309 -9.99 -0.21 9.87
C LEU A 309 -11.06 -0.05 10.96
N GLU A 310 -10.89 -0.68 12.13
CA GLU A 310 -11.78 -0.49 13.29
C GLU A 310 -11.87 0.99 13.69
N ASP A 311 -10.74 1.70 13.68
CA ASP A 311 -10.70 3.11 14.03
C ASP A 311 -11.41 3.97 12.97
N LYS A 312 -11.26 3.64 11.67
CA LYS A 312 -12.00 4.30 10.58
C LYS A 312 -13.50 4.06 10.69
N VAL A 313 -13.95 2.85 10.96
CA VAL A 313 -15.36 2.51 11.16
C VAL A 313 -15.94 3.34 12.31
N ARG A 314 -15.25 3.41 13.43
CA ARG A 314 -15.72 4.20 14.61
C ARG A 314 -15.87 5.69 14.33
N ARG A 315 -14.94 6.28 13.58
CA ARG A 315 -15.00 7.71 13.22
C ARG A 315 -16.17 8.03 12.28
N ARG A 316 -16.62 7.06 11.48
CA ARG A 316 -17.74 7.24 10.53
C ARG A 316 -19.11 6.96 11.16
N THR A 317 -19.17 6.18 12.26
CA THR A 317 -20.42 5.97 13.01
C THR A 317 -20.61 7.17 13.95
N PRO A 318 -21.63 8.03 13.76
CA PRO A 318 -21.94 9.08 14.72
C PRO A 318 -22.17 8.43 16.09
N LEU A 319 -21.57 8.99 17.15
CA LEU A 319 -21.98 8.67 18.51
C LEU A 319 -23.50 8.92 18.57
N SER A 320 -24.29 7.84 18.70
CA SER A 320 -25.71 7.97 18.94
C SER A 320 -25.87 8.92 20.12
N SER A 321 -26.42 10.11 19.87
CA SER A 321 -26.87 11.01 20.93
C SER A 321 -27.74 10.19 21.86
N SER A 322 -27.31 10.03 23.10
CA SER A 322 -28.16 9.49 24.17
C SER A 322 -29.48 10.26 24.16
N PRO A 323 -30.63 9.59 24.20
CA PRO A 323 -31.87 10.30 24.40
C PRO A 323 -31.86 10.82 25.83
N HIS A 324 -31.45 12.09 26.01
CA HIS A 324 -31.81 12.78 27.23
C HIS A 324 -33.33 12.97 27.20
N GLY A 325 -33.97 12.20 28.04
CA GLY A 325 -35.36 12.38 28.36
C GLY A 325 -35.64 13.83 28.73
N VAL A 326 -36.69 14.34 28.14
CA VAL A 326 -37.38 15.52 28.65
C VAL A 326 -38.53 14.98 29.49
N ALA A 327 -38.43 15.29 30.76
CA ALA A 327 -39.55 15.15 31.69
C ALA A 327 -40.61 16.21 31.38
#